data_113c72f64bf9d47835230848c4b20a77
#
_entry.id   113c72f64bf9d47835230848c4b20a77
#
_cell.length_a   1.000
_cell.length_b   1.000
_cell.length_c   1.000
_cell.angle_alpha   90.00
_cell.angle_beta   90.00
_cell.angle_gamma   90.00
#
_symmetry.space_group_name_H-M   'P 1'
#
loop_
_entity.id
_entity.type
_entity.pdbx_description
1 polymer ?
#
loop_
_entity_poly.entity_id
_entity_poly.type
_entity_poly.pdbx_seq_one_letter_code
_entity_poly.pdbx_strand_id
1 'polypeptide(L)'
;MRRRKRTGTGTGTAVLAGAAAAVLLAGAAGCGFGGGEGAAEAARVPAAGASAECPAVPAPGDDPARQVRGMWITTVGGADWPAGARTVKAQQDRYRKLLDTAQAMRFNTVFVQIRPDGDAFYPSPYEPWSQWITGTAGKDPGWDVLGFMVKEAHARDLEFHAWFNPYRVANDPDRSKLAPSSPARKHPDWVHAYGDGLWYDPGLPQVRDLVTRAVMDVVGKYDVDGVHFDDYFYPYPEDGKDYPDKAAYKAYGHGLGKAAWRRENVDGLVRDLDARIHRAKPWLRFGISPFGVWRNASTDPGGSKTSALQSYDDQYADTRRWVKEGWLDYVTPQLYWPIGDPRADYRTLVAWWSDLVRGTGVQLTIGQAAYRVGEGGAWRRAGELSRHLALNARYPQVRGDVFFSAADVAANRAGFAAKLRADHYGRPALLPPAPGGAAPPGVRNVTAVPAEGPGVRVQWRTQDSAASYAVYRVDGTGPACAPVRPDRLLASVRGGGVLDATAEPGRTYTYYVTALDRRHHESAPARAATATAAHG
;
A
#
# COMPACT_ATOMS: atom_id res chain seq x y z
N MET A 1 11.46 -58.76 19.16
CA MET A 1 12.52 -58.92 20.21
C MET A 1 12.61 -57.65 21.03
N ARG A 2 12.24 -57.76 22.30
CA ARG A 2 12.68 -57.11 23.55
C ARG A 2 13.04 -55.58 23.45
N ARG A 3 12.16 -54.69 23.98
CA ARG A 3 12.05 -54.16 25.36
C ARG A 3 13.38 -53.68 25.98
N ARG A 4 13.43 -52.38 26.34
CA ARG A 4 13.54 -51.97 27.74
C ARG A 4 13.32 -50.46 27.94
N LYS A 5 12.47 -50.21 28.93
CA LYS A 5 12.22 -48.95 29.65
C LYS A 5 13.35 -48.63 30.64
N ARG A 6 13.47 -47.34 31.02
CA ARG A 6 13.74 -46.82 32.40
C ARG A 6 13.65 -45.31 32.32
N THR A 7 12.71 -44.56 32.90
CA THR A 7 12.35 -44.22 34.32
C THR A 7 13.45 -43.56 35.14
N GLY A 8 13.16 -42.38 35.66
CA GLY A 8 13.82 -41.62 36.71
C GLY A 8 13.41 -40.13 36.63
N THR A 9 12.41 -39.62 37.21
CA THR A 9 11.97 -39.11 38.53
C THR A 9 12.95 -38.17 39.23
N GLY A 10 12.45 -37.02 39.63
CA GLY A 10 12.95 -36.13 40.68
C GLY A 10 12.66 -34.67 40.39
N THR A 11 11.49 -34.11 40.81
CA THR A 11 11.20 -33.35 42.03
C THR A 11 12.22 -32.24 42.29
N GLY A 12 11.91 -31.00 42.51
CA GLY A 12 10.82 -30.34 43.14
C GLY A 12 11.05 -28.82 43.24
N THR A 13 9.98 -28.10 43.39
CA THR A 13 9.61 -27.08 44.40
C THR A 13 10.61 -25.92 44.65
N ALA A 14 10.26 -24.67 44.83
CA ALA A 14 9.08 -23.91 45.22
C ALA A 14 9.39 -22.41 44.99
N VAL A 15 8.45 -21.61 44.55
CA VAL A 15 7.69 -20.54 45.23
C VAL A 15 8.48 -19.72 46.26
N LEU A 16 8.53 -18.42 46.03
CA LEU A 16 8.14 -17.43 47.05
C LEU A 16 7.96 -16.03 46.43
N ALA A 17 6.80 -15.50 46.70
CA ALA A 17 6.38 -14.12 46.47
C ALA A 17 6.92 -13.23 47.61
N GLY A 18 7.09 -11.95 47.34
CA GLY A 18 7.36 -10.95 48.35
C GLY A 18 6.89 -9.58 47.90
N ALA A 19 5.86 -9.11 48.56
CA ALA A 19 5.16 -7.85 48.33
C ALA A 19 5.77 -6.68 49.11
N ALA A 20 5.60 -5.51 48.53
CA ALA A 20 5.29 -4.19 49.08
C ALA A 20 5.90 -3.72 50.41
N ALA A 21 6.39 -2.47 50.41
CA ALA A 21 6.03 -1.49 51.43
C ALA A 21 6.33 -0.07 50.98
N ALA A 22 5.31 0.76 50.98
CA ALA A 22 5.40 2.22 50.92
C ALA A 22 5.74 2.76 52.31
N VAL A 23 6.53 3.82 52.40
CA VAL A 23 6.61 4.65 53.60
C VAL A 23 6.52 6.12 53.19
N LEU A 24 5.43 6.73 53.63
CA LEU A 24 5.22 8.17 53.76
C LEU A 24 5.85 8.63 55.09
N LEU A 25 6.57 9.75 55.06
CA LEU A 25 6.72 10.58 56.28
C LEU A 25 6.81 12.06 55.92
N ALA A 26 5.93 12.81 56.55
CA ALA A 26 5.80 14.26 56.49
C ALA A 26 6.46 14.92 57.71
N GLY A 27 6.68 16.22 57.61
CA GLY A 27 6.91 17.12 58.75
C GLY A 27 8.34 17.71 58.74
N ALA A 28 8.60 18.96 59.09
CA ALA A 28 7.85 20.08 59.60
C ALA A 28 8.71 21.36 59.43
N ALA A 29 8.07 22.47 59.60
CA ALA A 29 8.53 23.82 59.44
C ALA A 29 9.64 24.24 60.45
N GLY A 30 10.46 25.22 60.04
CA GLY A 30 11.33 25.98 60.94
C GLY A 30 11.67 27.36 60.33
N CYS A 31 11.12 28.38 60.97
CA CYS A 31 11.43 29.80 60.68
C CYS A 31 12.77 30.20 61.26
N GLY A 32 13.52 31.06 60.59
CA GLY A 32 14.71 31.74 61.14
C GLY A 32 15.08 32.98 60.32
N PHE A 33 15.10 34.10 60.96
CA PHE A 33 15.32 35.46 60.47
C PHE A 33 16.78 35.78 60.17
N GLY A 34 17.02 36.70 59.24
CA GLY A 34 17.97 37.81 59.44
C GLY A 34 19.11 37.91 58.44
N GLY A 35 19.28 39.09 57.84
CA GLY A 35 20.54 39.68 57.42
C GLY A 35 20.65 39.87 55.90
N GLY A 36 20.46 41.11 55.44
CA GLY A 36 20.73 41.56 54.08
C GLY A 36 22.18 41.86 53.84
N GLU A 37 22.57 41.78 52.59
CA GLU A 37 23.53 42.65 51.92
C GLU A 37 23.48 42.44 50.41
N GLY A 38 23.52 43.56 49.68
CA GLY A 38 23.28 43.58 48.23
C GLY A 38 24.41 42.94 47.42
N ALA A 39 24.04 42.19 46.46
CA ALA A 39 24.89 41.75 45.37
C ALA A 39 24.11 41.87 44.05
N ALA A 40 24.76 42.42 43.06
CA ALA A 40 24.29 42.80 41.75
C ALA A 40 23.44 41.74 41.08
N GLU A 41 22.30 42.16 40.58
CA GLU A 41 21.38 41.42 39.75
C GLU A 41 21.99 41.16 38.36
N ALA A 42 22.68 40.03 38.22
CA ALA A 42 23.03 39.53 36.92
C ALA A 42 21.73 39.10 36.23
N ALA A 43 21.35 39.79 35.18
CA ALA A 43 20.21 39.45 34.33
C ALA A 43 20.28 37.98 33.92
N ARG A 44 19.46 37.12 34.53
CA ARG A 44 19.22 35.76 34.08
C ARG A 44 18.53 35.86 32.73
N VAL A 45 19.22 35.53 31.64
CA VAL A 45 18.62 35.18 30.37
C VAL A 45 17.58 34.08 30.66
N PRO A 46 16.31 34.29 30.34
CA PRO A 46 15.32 33.23 30.57
C PRO A 46 15.75 32.02 29.78
N ALA A 47 15.90 30.88 30.45
CA ALA A 47 16.08 29.59 29.82
C ALA A 47 14.96 29.45 28.77
N ALA A 48 15.36 29.13 27.55
CA ALA A 48 14.42 28.94 26.44
C ALA A 48 13.31 28.01 26.91
N GLY A 49 12.11 28.59 27.09
CA GLY A 49 10.93 27.88 27.55
C GLY A 49 10.68 26.68 26.66
N ALA A 50 10.25 25.57 27.25
CA ALA A 50 9.76 24.40 26.57
C ALA A 50 8.85 24.85 25.42
N SER A 51 9.18 24.49 24.20
CA SER A 51 8.42 24.85 23.01
C SER A 51 7.00 24.34 23.21
N ALA A 52 6.04 25.25 23.40
CA ALA A 52 4.63 24.88 23.47
C ALA A 52 4.30 24.12 22.17
N GLU A 53 3.89 22.86 22.29
CA GLU A 53 3.46 22.07 21.16
C GLU A 53 2.21 22.73 20.55
N CYS A 54 2.15 22.77 19.23
CA CYS A 54 0.98 23.27 18.54
C CYS A 54 -0.21 22.32 18.75
N PRO A 55 -1.47 22.83 18.72
CA PRO A 55 -2.65 21.97 18.84
C PRO A 55 -2.64 20.83 17.85
N ALA A 56 -3.08 19.64 18.27
CA ALA A 56 -3.23 18.49 17.37
C ALA A 56 -4.12 18.85 16.18
N VAL A 57 -3.76 18.31 15.01
CA VAL A 57 -4.64 18.38 13.85
C VAL A 57 -5.90 17.57 14.17
N PRO A 58 -7.11 18.08 13.93
CA PRO A 58 -8.32 17.27 14.04
C PRO A 58 -8.14 16.01 13.21
N ALA A 59 -8.61 14.87 13.72
CA ALA A 59 -8.62 13.64 12.93
C ALA A 59 -9.24 13.96 11.57
N PRO A 60 -8.58 13.61 10.46
CA PRO A 60 -9.10 13.94 9.15
C PRO A 60 -10.44 13.23 9.00
N GLY A 61 -11.51 14.01 9.01
CA GLY A 61 -12.78 13.59 8.47
C GLY A 61 -12.61 13.22 6.99
N ASP A 62 -13.66 13.24 6.23
CA ASP A 62 -13.67 12.96 4.79
C ASP A 62 -12.88 14.02 3.97
N ASP A 63 -11.59 14.20 4.29
CA ASP A 63 -10.72 15.19 3.65
C ASP A 63 -10.34 14.71 2.24
N PRO A 64 -10.85 15.35 1.18
CA PRO A 64 -10.55 15.00 -0.21
C PRO A 64 -9.07 15.15 -0.60
N ALA A 65 -8.27 15.78 0.24
CA ALA A 65 -6.83 15.91 0.01
C ALA A 65 -6.02 14.70 0.46
N ARG A 66 -6.66 13.71 1.11
CA ARG A 66 -6.03 12.46 1.46
C ARG A 66 -6.51 11.37 0.53
N GLN A 67 -5.67 11.02 -0.43
CA GLN A 67 -5.99 10.11 -1.52
C GLN A 67 -4.84 9.17 -1.81
N VAL A 68 -5.14 7.90 -2.08
CA VAL A 68 -4.23 7.02 -2.81
C VAL A 68 -4.22 7.44 -4.28
N ARG A 69 -3.06 7.74 -4.80
CA ARG A 69 -2.81 8.01 -6.21
C ARG A 69 -1.76 7.03 -6.68
N GLY A 70 -2.19 5.96 -7.33
CA GLY A 70 -1.31 4.83 -7.59
C GLY A 70 -1.29 4.38 -9.05
N MET A 71 -0.32 3.53 -9.35
CA MET A 71 -0.28 2.77 -10.59
C MET A 71 0.26 1.37 -10.35
N TRP A 72 -0.21 0.43 -11.17
CA TRP A 72 0.35 -0.92 -11.23
C TRP A 72 1.56 -0.96 -12.17
N ILE A 73 2.63 -1.61 -11.73
CA ILE A 73 3.81 -1.95 -12.53
C ILE A 73 3.78 -3.45 -12.76
N THR A 74 3.39 -3.85 -13.95
CA THR A 74 3.23 -5.25 -14.38
C THR A 74 4.57 -5.83 -14.81
N THR A 75 4.87 -7.05 -14.38
CA THR A 75 6.11 -7.73 -14.73
C THR A 75 5.90 -9.00 -15.55
N VAL A 76 4.70 -9.58 -15.50
CA VAL A 76 4.35 -10.73 -16.36
C VAL A 76 4.53 -10.36 -17.83
N GLY A 77 5.17 -11.24 -18.60
CA GLY A 77 5.52 -10.94 -19.99
C GLY A 77 6.59 -9.83 -20.15
N GLY A 78 7.13 -9.29 -19.05
CA GLY A 78 7.99 -8.12 -19.07
C GLY A 78 7.26 -6.84 -19.50
N ALA A 79 5.95 -6.73 -19.29
CA ALA A 79 5.10 -5.72 -19.90
C ALA A 79 5.52 -4.27 -19.55
N ASP A 80 5.40 -3.84 -18.30
CA ASP A 80 5.88 -2.52 -17.88
C ASP A 80 7.38 -2.56 -17.53
N TRP A 81 7.78 -3.61 -16.82
CA TRP A 81 9.15 -3.84 -16.41
C TRP A 81 9.49 -5.36 -16.49
N PRO A 82 10.66 -5.76 -16.97
CA PRO A 82 11.76 -4.92 -17.44
C PRO A 82 11.61 -4.41 -18.89
N ALA A 83 10.51 -4.72 -19.59
CA ALA A 83 10.18 -4.20 -20.93
C ALA A 83 11.35 -4.35 -21.94
N GLY A 84 11.96 -5.55 -21.95
CA GLY A 84 13.07 -5.88 -22.85
C GLY A 84 14.46 -5.41 -22.40
N ALA A 85 14.60 -4.71 -21.27
CA ALA A 85 15.89 -4.39 -20.69
C ALA A 85 16.63 -5.66 -20.24
N ARG A 86 17.87 -5.87 -20.73
CA ARG A 86 18.62 -7.12 -20.53
C ARG A 86 19.83 -6.98 -19.60
N THR A 87 20.27 -5.77 -19.29
CA THR A 87 21.35 -5.52 -18.33
C THR A 87 20.82 -4.95 -17.04
N VAL A 88 21.49 -5.20 -15.92
CA VAL A 88 21.14 -4.68 -14.60
C VAL A 88 20.93 -3.16 -14.66
N LYS A 89 21.90 -2.43 -15.26
CA LYS A 89 21.79 -0.98 -15.40
C LYS A 89 20.55 -0.55 -16.18
N ALA A 90 20.25 -1.19 -17.31
CA ALA A 90 19.08 -0.85 -18.12
C ALA A 90 17.76 -1.15 -17.39
N GLN A 91 17.70 -2.24 -16.62
CA GLN A 91 16.56 -2.60 -15.78
C GLN A 91 16.34 -1.56 -14.66
N GLN A 92 17.42 -1.18 -13.97
CA GLN A 92 17.38 -0.14 -12.93
C GLN A 92 16.93 1.21 -13.50
N ASP A 93 17.50 1.63 -14.63
CA ASP A 93 17.16 2.90 -15.28
C ASP A 93 15.70 2.89 -15.78
N ARG A 94 15.21 1.75 -16.29
CA ARG A 94 13.81 1.60 -16.69
C ARG A 94 12.87 1.75 -15.50
N TYR A 95 13.20 1.11 -14.37
CA TYR A 95 12.38 1.22 -13.15
C TYR A 95 12.35 2.66 -12.62
N ARG A 96 13.51 3.33 -12.54
CA ARG A 96 13.57 4.74 -12.15
C ARG A 96 12.68 5.63 -13.01
N LYS A 97 12.68 5.43 -14.35
CA LYS A 97 11.82 6.19 -15.27
C LYS A 97 10.32 6.00 -14.98
N LEU A 98 9.89 4.79 -14.61
CA LEU A 98 8.51 4.56 -14.19
C LEU A 98 8.18 5.32 -12.90
N LEU A 99 9.09 5.31 -11.93
CA LEU A 99 8.90 6.07 -10.68
C LEU A 99 8.95 7.58 -10.90
N ASP A 100 9.79 8.08 -11.81
CA ASP A 100 9.83 9.49 -12.20
C ASP A 100 8.49 9.91 -12.85
N THR A 101 7.87 9.01 -13.63
CA THR A 101 6.51 9.21 -14.13
C THR A 101 5.50 9.30 -12.99
N ALA A 102 5.60 8.42 -11.97
CA ALA A 102 4.73 8.49 -10.80
C ALA A 102 4.87 9.84 -10.07
N GLN A 103 6.08 10.33 -9.87
CA GLN A 103 6.32 11.64 -9.25
C GLN A 103 5.76 12.80 -10.10
N ALA A 104 5.97 12.78 -11.41
CA ALA A 104 5.44 13.78 -12.32
C ALA A 104 3.90 13.84 -12.29
N MET A 105 3.26 12.69 -12.09
CA MET A 105 1.81 12.56 -11.88
C MET A 105 1.36 12.88 -10.45
N ARG A 106 2.28 13.13 -9.51
CA ARG A 106 2.01 13.27 -8.07
C ARG A 106 1.31 12.05 -7.49
N PHE A 107 1.69 10.86 -7.97
CA PHE A 107 1.32 9.62 -7.32
C PHE A 107 2.13 9.45 -6.02
N ASN A 108 1.57 8.66 -5.11
CA ASN A 108 2.14 8.37 -3.81
C ASN A 108 2.25 6.87 -3.52
N THR A 109 1.80 6.00 -4.44
CA THR A 109 1.80 4.55 -4.27
C THR A 109 2.12 3.85 -5.59
N VAL A 110 2.94 2.81 -5.54
CA VAL A 110 3.16 1.87 -6.66
C VAL A 110 2.84 0.44 -6.22
N PHE A 111 2.11 -0.28 -7.06
CA PHE A 111 1.77 -1.70 -6.89
C PHE A 111 2.64 -2.48 -7.87
N VAL A 112 3.70 -3.12 -7.38
CA VAL A 112 4.70 -3.76 -8.23
C VAL A 112 4.53 -5.27 -8.20
N GLN A 113 4.30 -5.88 -9.35
CA GLN A 113 4.14 -7.32 -9.48
C GLN A 113 5.47 -8.02 -9.26
N ILE A 114 5.63 -8.66 -8.10
CA ILE A 114 6.87 -9.34 -7.70
C ILE A 114 6.76 -10.87 -7.74
N ARG A 115 5.55 -11.37 -7.93
CA ARG A 115 5.21 -12.78 -8.14
C ARG A 115 4.15 -12.87 -9.23
N PRO A 116 4.54 -12.75 -10.51
CA PRO A 116 3.59 -12.77 -11.64
C PRO A 116 3.01 -14.16 -11.92
N ASP A 117 3.81 -15.18 -11.72
CA ASP A 117 3.53 -16.59 -11.97
C ASP A 117 3.95 -17.39 -10.71
N GLY A 118 4.14 -18.68 -10.77
CA GLY A 118 4.74 -19.45 -9.68
C GLY A 118 6.26 -19.23 -9.56
N ASP A 119 6.70 -17.99 -9.59
CA ASP A 119 8.09 -17.54 -9.61
C ASP A 119 8.27 -16.21 -8.85
N ALA A 120 9.50 -15.76 -8.63
CA ALA A 120 9.79 -14.62 -7.77
C ALA A 120 10.75 -13.61 -8.41
N PHE A 121 10.59 -12.33 -8.05
CA PHE A 121 11.50 -11.22 -8.35
C PHE A 121 12.45 -10.90 -7.18
N TYR A 122 12.66 -11.88 -6.31
CA TYR A 122 13.49 -11.81 -5.10
C TYR A 122 14.09 -13.19 -4.79
N PRO A 123 15.16 -13.29 -3.99
CA PRO A 123 15.73 -14.58 -3.59
C PRO A 123 14.77 -15.31 -2.65
N SER A 124 13.92 -16.17 -3.25
CA SER A 124 12.93 -16.97 -2.54
C SER A 124 13.45 -18.38 -2.28
N PRO A 125 13.31 -18.93 -1.06
CA PRO A 125 13.60 -20.33 -0.78
C PRO A 125 12.49 -21.27 -1.28
N TYR A 126 11.36 -20.73 -1.73
CA TYR A 126 10.16 -21.48 -2.10
C TYR A 126 9.94 -21.57 -3.60
N GLU A 127 10.31 -20.55 -4.36
CA GLU A 127 10.01 -20.42 -5.78
C GLU A 127 11.24 -19.98 -6.57
N PRO A 128 11.35 -20.36 -7.86
CA PRO A 128 12.51 -19.98 -8.69
C PRO A 128 12.48 -18.49 -9.04
N TRP A 129 13.62 -17.94 -9.42
CA TRP A 129 13.70 -16.64 -10.07
C TRP A 129 12.87 -16.59 -11.33
N SER A 130 12.16 -15.49 -11.54
CA SER A 130 11.33 -15.29 -12.73
C SER A 130 12.17 -15.17 -14.00
N GLN A 131 11.70 -15.84 -15.07
CA GLN A 131 12.31 -15.72 -16.40
C GLN A 131 12.28 -14.30 -16.95
N TRP A 132 11.35 -13.48 -16.52
CA TRP A 132 11.19 -12.13 -17.04
C TRP A 132 12.37 -11.21 -16.69
N ILE A 133 13.15 -11.52 -15.67
CA ILE A 133 14.35 -10.76 -15.27
C ILE A 133 15.52 -11.05 -16.21
N THR A 134 15.82 -12.33 -16.42
CA THR A 134 17.05 -12.76 -17.10
C THR A 134 16.80 -13.34 -18.50
N GLY A 135 15.56 -13.64 -18.84
CA GLY A 135 15.16 -14.41 -20.02
C GLY A 135 15.24 -15.93 -19.82
N THR A 136 15.60 -16.40 -18.61
CA THR A 136 15.73 -17.84 -18.30
C THR A 136 15.09 -18.12 -16.95
N ALA A 137 14.13 -19.06 -16.89
CA ALA A 137 13.45 -19.46 -15.67
C ALA A 137 14.44 -20.04 -14.65
N GLY A 138 14.39 -19.55 -13.41
CA GLY A 138 15.23 -20.01 -12.30
C GLY A 138 16.65 -19.46 -12.29
N LYS A 139 17.05 -18.65 -13.28
CA LYS A 139 18.39 -18.06 -13.33
C LYS A 139 18.46 -16.84 -12.41
N ASP A 140 19.38 -16.88 -11.43
CA ASP A 140 19.70 -15.77 -10.55
C ASP A 140 20.20 -14.56 -11.34
N PRO A 141 19.60 -13.37 -11.19
CA PRO A 141 20.05 -12.15 -11.84
C PRO A 141 21.36 -11.57 -11.26
N GLY A 142 21.84 -12.08 -10.13
CA GLY A 142 23.05 -11.62 -9.45
C GLY A 142 22.90 -10.30 -8.69
N TRP A 143 21.67 -9.88 -8.40
CA TRP A 143 21.39 -8.65 -7.63
C TRP A 143 20.01 -8.71 -6.95
N ASP A 144 19.84 -7.97 -5.85
CA ASP A 144 18.56 -7.89 -5.12
C ASP A 144 17.60 -6.94 -5.84
N VAL A 145 16.76 -7.52 -6.69
CA VAL A 145 15.77 -6.79 -7.51
C VAL A 145 14.74 -6.10 -6.63
N LEU A 146 14.14 -6.83 -5.69
CA LEU A 146 13.06 -6.30 -4.84
C LEU A 146 13.58 -5.24 -3.86
N GLY A 147 14.72 -5.49 -3.22
CA GLY A 147 15.34 -4.50 -2.32
C GLY A 147 15.68 -3.19 -3.03
N PHE A 148 16.19 -3.27 -4.26
CA PHE A 148 16.40 -2.09 -5.10
C PHE A 148 15.07 -1.37 -5.41
N MET A 149 14.02 -2.10 -5.80
CA MET A 149 12.72 -1.51 -6.15
C MET A 149 12.08 -0.78 -4.96
N VAL A 150 12.10 -1.38 -3.79
CA VAL A 150 11.59 -0.76 -2.55
C VAL A 150 12.38 0.50 -2.23
N LYS A 151 13.73 0.43 -2.25
CA LYS A 151 14.60 1.59 -1.96
C LYS A 151 14.34 2.76 -2.90
N GLU A 152 14.22 2.53 -4.21
CA GLU A 152 13.98 3.59 -5.20
C GLU A 152 12.58 4.21 -5.05
N ALA A 153 11.56 3.42 -4.68
CA ALA A 153 10.22 3.92 -4.38
C ALA A 153 10.24 4.81 -3.13
N HIS A 154 10.86 4.34 -2.04
CA HIS A 154 10.99 5.08 -0.79
C HIS A 154 11.81 6.36 -0.92
N ALA A 155 12.84 6.35 -1.76
CA ALA A 155 13.62 7.56 -2.05
C ALA A 155 12.79 8.68 -2.71
N ARG A 156 11.63 8.32 -3.27
CA ARG A 156 10.67 9.25 -3.90
C ARG A 156 9.41 9.45 -3.07
N ASP A 157 9.40 8.99 -1.82
CA ASP A 157 8.23 8.99 -0.91
C ASP A 157 7.00 8.30 -1.52
N LEU A 158 7.23 7.22 -2.28
CA LEU A 158 6.19 6.36 -2.80
C LEU A 158 6.05 5.14 -1.90
N GLU A 159 4.82 4.77 -1.51
CA GLU A 159 4.56 3.46 -0.94
C GLU A 159 4.79 2.37 -1.98
N PHE A 160 5.38 1.27 -1.54
CA PHE A 160 5.62 0.08 -2.33
C PHE A 160 4.72 -1.05 -1.87
N HIS A 161 3.70 -1.38 -2.67
CA HIS A 161 2.84 -2.54 -2.45
C HIS A 161 3.34 -3.71 -3.28
N ALA A 162 3.76 -4.77 -2.60
CA ALA A 162 4.22 -6.01 -3.23
C ALA A 162 3.03 -6.77 -3.80
N TRP A 163 2.92 -6.86 -5.14
CA TRP A 163 1.81 -7.52 -5.81
C TRP A 163 2.16 -8.96 -6.17
N PHE A 164 1.32 -9.87 -5.69
CA PHE A 164 1.37 -11.31 -5.95
C PHE A 164 0.15 -11.75 -6.76
N ASN A 165 0.36 -12.55 -7.80
CA ASN A 165 -0.68 -13.42 -8.31
C ASN A 165 -0.67 -14.72 -7.51
N PRO A 166 -1.74 -15.10 -6.79
CA PRO A 166 -1.66 -16.20 -5.84
C PRO A 166 -1.55 -17.60 -6.48
N TYR A 167 -2.18 -17.84 -7.64
CA TYR A 167 -2.34 -19.20 -8.13
C TYR A 167 -1.88 -19.46 -9.57
N ARG A 168 -1.59 -18.43 -10.35
CA ARG A 168 -1.05 -18.66 -11.70
C ARG A 168 0.38 -19.21 -11.60
N VAL A 169 0.66 -20.23 -12.40
CA VAL A 169 1.99 -20.88 -12.48
C VAL A 169 2.74 -20.43 -13.71
N ALA A 170 2.05 -20.34 -14.84
CA ALA A 170 2.63 -19.88 -16.12
C ALA A 170 1.51 -19.50 -17.10
N ASN A 171 1.83 -18.62 -18.04
CA ASN A 171 0.96 -18.27 -19.19
C ASN A 171 1.23 -19.18 -20.40
N ASP A 172 1.71 -20.39 -20.18
CA ASP A 172 2.02 -21.40 -21.20
C ASP A 172 1.71 -22.76 -20.57
N PRO A 173 0.94 -23.65 -21.22
CA PRO A 173 0.58 -24.94 -20.66
C PRO A 173 1.72 -25.97 -20.68
N ASP A 174 2.85 -25.66 -21.30
CA ASP A 174 4.01 -26.54 -21.39
C ASP A 174 4.84 -26.55 -20.08
N ARG A 175 4.64 -27.58 -19.28
CA ARG A 175 5.36 -27.79 -18.02
C ARG A 175 6.88 -27.92 -18.17
N SER A 176 7.37 -28.27 -19.37
CA SER A 176 8.81 -28.42 -19.62
C SER A 176 9.57 -27.08 -19.54
N LYS A 177 8.86 -25.97 -19.73
CA LYS A 177 9.39 -24.59 -19.63
C LYS A 177 9.57 -24.11 -18.20
N LEU A 178 8.97 -24.78 -17.22
CA LEU A 178 9.13 -24.44 -15.81
C LEU A 178 10.57 -24.74 -15.36
N ALA A 179 11.10 -23.87 -14.50
CA ALA A 179 12.41 -24.12 -13.88
C ALA A 179 12.45 -25.48 -13.17
N PRO A 180 13.57 -26.22 -13.21
CA PRO A 180 13.68 -27.49 -12.49
C PRO A 180 13.41 -27.40 -10.98
N SER A 181 13.71 -26.25 -10.37
CA SER A 181 13.46 -25.95 -8.96
C SER A 181 12.00 -25.59 -8.63
N SER A 182 11.17 -25.31 -9.64
CA SER A 182 9.78 -24.91 -9.43
C SER A 182 8.98 -25.97 -8.66
N PRO A 183 8.24 -25.58 -7.60
CA PRO A 183 7.30 -26.49 -6.91
C PRO A 183 6.27 -27.10 -7.89
N ALA A 184 5.81 -26.33 -8.86
CA ALA A 184 4.88 -26.79 -9.89
C ALA A 184 5.44 -27.91 -10.77
N ARG A 185 6.77 -27.94 -10.98
CA ARG A 185 7.45 -29.02 -11.69
C ARG A 185 7.72 -30.23 -10.80
N LYS A 186 8.02 -29.99 -9.52
CA LYS A 186 8.28 -31.05 -8.52
C LYS A 186 6.99 -31.76 -8.09
N HIS A 187 5.88 -31.05 -8.07
CA HIS A 187 4.56 -31.52 -7.66
C HIS A 187 3.55 -31.32 -8.80
N PRO A 188 3.60 -32.14 -9.85
CA PRO A 188 2.71 -32.00 -11.01
C PRO A 188 1.23 -32.23 -10.66
N ASP A 189 0.94 -32.91 -9.56
CA ASP A 189 -0.38 -33.11 -8.97
C ASP A 189 -0.99 -31.84 -8.33
N TRP A 190 -0.19 -30.79 -8.08
CA TRP A 190 -0.66 -29.51 -7.59
C TRP A 190 -1.13 -28.57 -8.70
N VAL A 191 -0.94 -28.93 -9.98
CA VAL A 191 -1.04 -28.01 -11.10
C VAL A 191 -1.97 -28.56 -12.18
N HIS A 192 -2.83 -27.69 -12.66
CA HIS A 192 -3.74 -27.98 -13.76
C HIS A 192 -3.46 -27.07 -14.97
N ALA A 193 -3.54 -27.64 -16.16
CA ALA A 193 -3.66 -26.86 -17.39
C ALA A 193 -5.12 -26.39 -17.53
N TYR A 194 -5.34 -25.10 -17.69
CA TYR A 194 -6.65 -24.51 -17.89
C TYR A 194 -6.52 -23.21 -18.69
N GLY A 195 -7.32 -23.06 -19.74
CA GLY A 195 -7.09 -22.02 -20.74
C GLY A 195 -5.69 -22.14 -21.37
N ASP A 196 -5.04 -21.02 -21.53
CA ASP A 196 -3.71 -20.94 -22.14
C ASP A 196 -2.56 -21.09 -21.13
N GLY A 197 -2.87 -21.46 -19.88
CA GLY A 197 -1.86 -21.46 -18.80
C GLY A 197 -1.87 -22.65 -17.88
N LEU A 198 -0.96 -22.61 -16.93
CA LEU A 198 -0.86 -23.54 -15.80
C LEU A 198 -1.28 -22.80 -14.52
N TRP A 199 -2.02 -23.52 -13.69
CA TRP A 199 -2.59 -22.97 -12.45
C TRP A 199 -2.38 -23.95 -11.29
N TYR A 200 -1.98 -23.46 -10.15
CA TYR A 200 -2.04 -24.19 -8.90
C TYR A 200 -3.50 -24.48 -8.51
N ASP A 201 -3.76 -25.62 -7.92
CA ASP A 201 -5.08 -25.99 -7.39
C ASP A 201 -5.32 -25.30 -6.02
N PRO A 202 -6.23 -24.28 -5.95
CA PRO A 202 -6.52 -23.59 -4.69
C PRO A 202 -7.15 -24.52 -3.63
N GLY A 203 -7.70 -25.65 -4.06
CA GLY A 203 -8.29 -26.67 -3.19
C GLY A 203 -7.30 -27.44 -2.36
N LEU A 204 -6.01 -27.41 -2.72
CA LEU A 204 -4.95 -28.13 -2.02
C LEU A 204 -4.39 -27.33 -0.85
N PRO A 205 -4.43 -27.81 0.40
CA PRO A 205 -3.84 -27.12 1.55
C PRO A 205 -2.35 -26.81 1.37
N GLN A 206 -1.59 -27.70 0.70
CA GLN A 206 -0.16 -27.53 0.43
C GLN A 206 0.12 -26.34 -0.49
N VAL A 207 -0.76 -26.08 -1.45
CA VAL A 207 -0.67 -24.93 -2.36
C VAL A 207 -0.93 -23.63 -1.60
N ARG A 208 -1.99 -23.59 -0.77
CA ARG A 208 -2.27 -22.42 0.07
C ARG A 208 -1.12 -22.11 1.04
N ASP A 209 -0.51 -23.16 1.61
CA ASP A 209 0.68 -23.02 2.46
C ASP A 209 1.90 -22.49 1.68
N LEU A 210 2.13 -22.95 0.43
CA LEU A 210 3.18 -22.43 -0.44
C LEU A 210 3.00 -20.93 -0.68
N VAL A 211 1.81 -20.50 -1.09
CA VAL A 211 1.50 -19.07 -1.34
C VAL A 211 1.68 -18.25 -0.07
N THR A 212 1.17 -18.74 1.07
CA THR A 212 1.32 -18.08 2.36
C THR A 212 2.79 -17.90 2.74
N ARG A 213 3.61 -18.94 2.58
CA ARG A 213 5.06 -18.85 2.85
C ARG A 213 5.78 -17.88 1.92
N ALA A 214 5.44 -17.85 0.63
CA ALA A 214 6.01 -16.90 -0.32
C ALA A 214 5.70 -15.45 0.05
N VAL A 215 4.46 -15.15 0.43
CA VAL A 215 4.06 -13.81 0.91
C VAL A 215 4.79 -13.43 2.20
N MET A 216 4.79 -14.35 3.19
CA MET A 216 5.39 -14.07 4.50
C MET A 216 6.92 -13.97 4.45
N ASP A 217 7.57 -14.58 3.48
CA ASP A 217 9.00 -14.42 3.21
C ASP A 217 9.32 -12.96 2.81
N VAL A 218 8.53 -12.37 1.93
CA VAL A 218 8.67 -10.94 1.56
C VAL A 218 8.35 -10.04 2.74
N VAL A 219 7.25 -10.30 3.45
CA VAL A 219 6.87 -9.54 4.65
C VAL A 219 7.99 -9.53 5.69
N GLY A 220 8.68 -10.66 5.87
CA GLY A 220 9.79 -10.77 6.84
C GLY A 220 11.08 -10.07 6.39
N LYS A 221 11.40 -10.13 5.10
CA LYS A 221 12.71 -9.69 4.57
C LYS A 221 12.77 -8.24 4.11
N TYR A 222 11.66 -7.70 3.61
CA TYR A 222 11.64 -6.40 2.94
C TYR A 222 10.77 -5.38 3.67
N ASP A 223 11.13 -4.12 3.52
CA ASP A 223 10.38 -2.98 4.08
C ASP A 223 9.28 -2.52 3.09
N VAL A 224 8.42 -3.46 2.67
CA VAL A 224 7.26 -3.13 1.85
C VAL A 224 6.18 -2.45 2.70
N ASP A 225 5.38 -1.58 2.10
CA ASP A 225 4.29 -0.85 2.77
C ASP A 225 2.95 -1.59 2.66
N GLY A 226 2.84 -2.52 1.70
CA GLY A 226 1.66 -3.35 1.54
C GLY A 226 1.91 -4.66 0.81
N VAL A 227 0.98 -5.60 0.99
CA VAL A 227 0.80 -6.81 0.19
C VAL A 227 -0.46 -6.62 -0.64
N HIS A 228 -0.39 -6.95 -1.92
CA HIS A 228 -1.48 -6.79 -2.86
C HIS A 228 -1.70 -8.05 -3.67
N PHE A 229 -2.97 -8.49 -3.79
CA PHE A 229 -3.38 -9.53 -4.72
C PHE A 229 -4.21 -8.92 -5.86
N ASP A 230 -4.10 -9.53 -7.05
CA ASP A 230 -4.99 -9.25 -8.17
C ASP A 230 -6.30 -10.06 -8.08
N ASP A 231 -6.97 -10.28 -9.21
CA ASP A 231 -8.23 -10.99 -9.31
C ASP A 231 -8.08 -12.47 -9.73
N TYR A 232 -6.85 -12.96 -9.92
CA TYR A 232 -6.59 -14.32 -10.39
C TYR A 232 -6.53 -15.33 -9.24
N PHE A 233 -7.69 -15.63 -8.63
CA PHE A 233 -7.85 -16.72 -7.67
C PHE A 233 -8.07 -18.05 -8.39
N TYR A 234 -9.32 -18.46 -8.67
CA TYR A 234 -9.53 -19.41 -9.74
C TYR A 234 -9.41 -18.67 -11.08
N PRO A 235 -8.95 -19.35 -12.16
CA PRO A 235 -8.84 -18.71 -13.47
C PRO A 235 -10.20 -18.25 -13.98
N TYR A 236 -10.18 -17.32 -14.92
CA TYR A 236 -11.39 -16.94 -15.67
C TYR A 236 -12.00 -18.17 -16.33
N PRO A 237 -13.34 -18.30 -16.36
CA PRO A 237 -13.99 -19.47 -16.90
C PRO A 237 -13.74 -19.63 -18.41
N GLU A 238 -13.49 -20.86 -18.81
CA GLU A 238 -13.43 -21.29 -20.20
C GLU A 238 -14.75 -21.92 -20.60
N ASP A 239 -15.30 -21.59 -21.76
CA ASP A 239 -16.59 -22.07 -22.21
C ASP A 239 -16.70 -23.61 -22.20
N GLY A 240 -17.69 -24.12 -21.47
CA GLY A 240 -17.96 -25.55 -21.35
C GLY A 240 -16.93 -26.36 -20.56
N LYS A 241 -15.94 -25.71 -19.91
CA LYS A 241 -14.90 -26.39 -19.11
C LYS A 241 -15.03 -26.06 -17.64
N ASP A 242 -15.15 -27.07 -16.81
CA ASP A 242 -14.99 -26.90 -15.36
C ASP A 242 -13.50 -26.97 -15.00
N TYR A 243 -13.11 -26.22 -13.96
CA TYR A 243 -11.74 -26.30 -13.45
C TYR A 243 -11.47 -27.73 -12.91
N PRO A 244 -10.33 -28.37 -13.23
CA PRO A 244 -10.14 -29.80 -13.02
C PRO A 244 -9.70 -30.20 -11.59
N ASP A 245 -10.29 -29.60 -10.57
CA ASP A 245 -10.02 -29.82 -9.13
C ASP A 245 -10.83 -30.96 -8.49
N LYS A 246 -11.39 -31.88 -9.28
CA LYS A 246 -12.26 -32.98 -8.80
C LYS A 246 -11.58 -33.84 -7.72
N ALA A 247 -10.28 -34.10 -7.85
CA ALA A 247 -9.53 -34.91 -6.89
C ALA A 247 -9.38 -34.19 -5.55
N ALA A 248 -9.04 -32.91 -5.59
CA ALA A 248 -8.94 -32.07 -4.40
C ALA A 248 -10.30 -31.91 -3.71
N TYR A 249 -11.38 -31.67 -4.48
CA TYR A 249 -12.74 -31.62 -3.94
C TYR A 249 -13.14 -32.93 -3.24
N LYS A 250 -12.83 -34.09 -3.83
CA LYS A 250 -13.11 -35.40 -3.21
C LYS A 250 -12.37 -35.55 -1.87
N ALA A 251 -11.14 -35.07 -1.80
CA ALA A 251 -10.30 -35.20 -0.60
C ALA A 251 -10.63 -34.17 0.49
N TYR A 252 -10.98 -32.95 0.11
CA TYR A 252 -11.07 -31.80 1.01
C TYR A 252 -12.41 -31.03 0.96
N GLY A 253 -13.43 -31.59 0.30
CA GLY A 253 -14.75 -30.94 0.15
C GLY A 253 -15.57 -30.85 1.44
N HIS A 254 -15.29 -31.73 2.43
CA HIS A 254 -15.91 -31.74 3.76
C HIS A 254 -17.45 -31.59 3.75
N GLY A 255 -18.14 -32.15 2.76
CA GLY A 255 -19.60 -32.09 2.63
C GLY A 255 -20.16 -30.78 2.05
N LEU A 256 -19.32 -29.81 1.75
CA LEU A 256 -19.74 -28.59 1.05
C LEU A 256 -20.06 -28.86 -0.42
N GLY A 257 -21.00 -28.10 -0.99
CA GLY A 257 -21.15 -28.06 -2.45
C GLY A 257 -19.89 -27.49 -3.11
N LYS A 258 -19.54 -27.95 -4.31
CA LYS A 258 -18.26 -27.64 -4.98
C LYS A 258 -17.96 -26.14 -5.08
N ALA A 259 -18.94 -25.32 -5.46
CA ALA A 259 -18.77 -23.87 -5.56
C ALA A 259 -18.52 -23.22 -4.19
N ALA A 260 -19.22 -23.67 -3.14
CA ALA A 260 -19.00 -23.18 -1.77
C ALA A 260 -17.61 -23.58 -1.25
N TRP A 261 -17.17 -24.81 -1.53
CA TRP A 261 -15.84 -25.27 -1.18
C TRP A 261 -14.73 -24.47 -1.88
N ARG A 262 -14.90 -24.16 -3.18
CA ARG A 262 -13.95 -23.31 -3.92
C ARG A 262 -13.82 -21.93 -3.27
N ARG A 263 -14.94 -21.30 -2.89
CA ARG A 263 -14.93 -20.01 -2.18
C ARG A 263 -14.26 -20.11 -0.83
N GLU A 264 -14.57 -21.14 -0.04
CA GLU A 264 -13.93 -21.31 1.28
C GLU A 264 -12.40 -21.51 1.18
N ASN A 265 -11.89 -22.12 0.10
CA ASN A 265 -10.45 -22.21 -0.14
C ASN A 265 -9.80 -20.84 -0.37
N VAL A 266 -10.45 -19.96 -1.12
CA VAL A 266 -9.96 -18.60 -1.38
C VAL A 266 -10.15 -17.73 -0.13
N ASP A 267 -11.31 -17.78 0.50
CA ASP A 267 -11.62 -17.07 1.75
C ASP A 267 -10.62 -17.43 2.86
N GLY A 268 -10.29 -18.72 2.98
CA GLY A 268 -9.29 -19.22 3.93
C GLY A 268 -7.91 -18.63 3.70
N LEU A 269 -7.45 -18.53 2.45
CA LEU A 269 -6.17 -17.89 2.13
C LEU A 269 -6.17 -16.40 2.52
N VAL A 270 -7.23 -15.66 2.15
CA VAL A 270 -7.33 -14.22 2.41
C VAL A 270 -7.34 -13.95 3.92
N ARG A 271 -8.23 -14.63 4.66
CA ARG A 271 -8.33 -14.51 6.12
C ARG A 271 -7.03 -14.85 6.84
N ASP A 272 -6.39 -15.96 6.47
CA ASP A 272 -5.18 -16.44 7.13
C ASP A 272 -3.98 -15.54 6.86
N LEU A 273 -3.89 -14.95 5.65
CA LEU A 273 -2.86 -13.96 5.31
C LEU A 273 -3.06 -12.65 6.05
N ASP A 274 -4.26 -12.11 6.10
CA ASP A 274 -4.59 -10.94 6.90
C ASP A 274 -4.07 -11.09 8.33
N ALA A 275 -4.49 -12.17 9.01
CA ALA A 275 -4.09 -12.44 10.38
C ALA A 275 -2.56 -12.60 10.56
N ARG A 276 -1.86 -13.22 9.60
CA ARG A 276 -0.41 -13.43 9.67
C ARG A 276 0.39 -12.16 9.38
N ILE A 277 -0.04 -11.38 8.39
CA ILE A 277 0.58 -10.11 8.02
C ILE A 277 0.51 -9.15 9.21
N HIS A 278 -0.66 -8.93 9.78
CA HIS A 278 -0.84 -7.99 10.90
C HIS A 278 -0.20 -8.47 12.20
N ARG A 279 -0.07 -9.77 12.42
CA ARG A 279 0.72 -10.30 13.55
C ARG A 279 2.21 -10.02 13.39
N ALA A 280 2.73 -10.10 12.17
CA ALA A 280 4.14 -9.85 11.89
C ALA A 280 4.47 -8.36 11.84
N LYS A 281 3.64 -7.58 11.17
CA LYS A 281 3.80 -6.12 10.99
C LYS A 281 2.42 -5.45 11.07
N PRO A 282 1.99 -4.96 12.24
CA PRO A 282 0.63 -4.42 12.44
C PRO A 282 0.28 -3.19 11.57
N TRP A 283 1.29 -2.57 10.98
CA TRP A 283 1.14 -1.41 10.10
C TRP A 283 1.07 -1.76 8.61
N LEU A 284 1.45 -3.00 8.24
CA LEU A 284 1.53 -3.42 6.85
C LEU A 284 0.13 -3.60 6.28
N ARG A 285 -0.15 -2.98 5.14
CA ARG A 285 -1.47 -3.02 4.54
C ARG A 285 -1.65 -4.27 3.68
N PHE A 286 -2.79 -4.92 3.78
CA PHE A 286 -3.18 -6.01 2.89
C PHE A 286 -4.41 -5.62 2.08
N GLY A 287 -4.34 -5.75 0.76
CA GLY A 287 -5.46 -5.42 -0.11
C GLY A 287 -5.50 -6.23 -1.39
N ILE A 288 -6.64 -6.15 -2.06
CA ILE A 288 -6.94 -6.95 -3.26
C ILE A 288 -7.59 -6.06 -4.32
N SER A 289 -7.21 -6.27 -5.60
CA SER A 289 -7.90 -5.67 -6.74
C SER A 289 -8.76 -6.71 -7.47
N PRO A 290 -9.98 -6.97 -6.98
CA PRO A 290 -10.86 -7.97 -7.56
C PRO A 290 -11.47 -7.48 -8.88
N PHE A 291 -12.04 -8.42 -9.66
CA PHE A 291 -12.93 -8.07 -10.75
C PHE A 291 -14.06 -7.14 -10.29
N GLY A 292 -14.41 -6.15 -11.12
CA GLY A 292 -15.25 -5.02 -10.72
C GLY A 292 -16.70 -5.35 -10.33
N VAL A 293 -17.21 -6.53 -10.68
CA VAL A 293 -18.56 -7.00 -10.37
C VAL A 293 -18.51 -8.19 -9.42
N TRP A 294 -19.04 -8.02 -8.20
CA TRP A 294 -19.19 -9.13 -7.25
C TRP A 294 -20.26 -10.12 -7.75
N ARG A 295 -21.50 -9.68 -7.87
CA ARG A 295 -22.63 -10.40 -8.48
C ARG A 295 -23.56 -9.42 -9.19
N ASN A 296 -24.27 -9.89 -10.20
CA ASN A 296 -25.34 -9.15 -10.85
C ASN A 296 -26.61 -9.16 -10.00
N ALA A 297 -27.38 -8.08 -9.99
CA ALA A 297 -28.66 -8.02 -9.27
C ALA A 297 -29.70 -9.05 -9.73
N SER A 298 -29.57 -9.57 -10.96
CA SER A 298 -30.37 -10.68 -11.47
C SER A 298 -30.02 -12.03 -10.86
N THR A 299 -28.80 -12.19 -10.35
CA THR A 299 -28.30 -13.42 -9.70
C THR A 299 -28.48 -13.35 -8.19
N ASP A 300 -28.28 -12.16 -7.59
CA ASP A 300 -28.39 -11.93 -6.15
C ASP A 300 -28.94 -10.51 -5.91
N PRO A 301 -30.01 -10.33 -5.09
CA PRO A 301 -30.55 -9.00 -4.81
C PRO A 301 -29.56 -8.02 -4.18
N GLY A 302 -28.52 -8.51 -3.52
CA GLY A 302 -27.41 -7.70 -2.98
C GLY A 302 -26.34 -7.33 -4.01
N GLY A 303 -26.47 -7.78 -5.25
CA GLY A 303 -25.55 -7.50 -6.36
C GLY A 303 -25.78 -6.13 -7.00
N SER A 304 -24.89 -5.77 -7.93
CA SER A 304 -24.99 -4.54 -8.72
C SER A 304 -25.94 -4.72 -9.90
N LYS A 305 -26.54 -3.61 -10.38
CA LYS A 305 -27.37 -3.61 -11.60
C LYS A 305 -26.49 -3.72 -12.86
N THR A 306 -25.94 -4.91 -13.07
CA THR A 306 -25.00 -5.25 -14.14
C THR A 306 -25.39 -6.55 -14.82
N SER A 307 -24.72 -6.87 -15.95
CA SER A 307 -24.82 -8.15 -16.68
C SER A 307 -23.42 -8.54 -17.19
N ALA A 308 -22.49 -8.72 -16.28
CA ALA A 308 -21.10 -9.08 -16.56
C ALA A 308 -20.70 -10.35 -15.80
N LEU A 309 -19.48 -10.84 -16.03
CA LEU A 309 -18.82 -11.86 -15.21
C LEU A 309 -18.89 -11.47 -13.72
N GLN A 310 -18.95 -12.43 -12.84
CA GLN A 310 -19.18 -12.24 -11.41
C GLN A 310 -18.04 -12.89 -10.62
N SER A 311 -17.28 -12.11 -9.84
CA SER A 311 -16.16 -12.64 -9.08
C SER A 311 -16.57 -13.76 -8.12
N TYR A 312 -17.76 -13.68 -7.53
CA TYR A 312 -18.30 -14.67 -6.60
C TYR A 312 -18.58 -16.02 -7.24
N ASP A 313 -19.22 -16.02 -8.44
CA ASP A 313 -19.68 -17.24 -9.10
C ASP A 313 -18.60 -17.81 -10.04
N ASP A 314 -17.89 -16.94 -10.76
CA ASP A 314 -17.00 -17.33 -11.85
C ASP A 314 -15.53 -17.50 -11.40
N GLN A 315 -15.07 -16.71 -10.42
CA GLN A 315 -13.73 -16.79 -9.87
C GLN A 315 -13.69 -17.32 -8.43
N TYR A 316 -14.87 -17.63 -7.87
CA TYR A 316 -15.03 -18.10 -6.48
C TYR A 316 -14.41 -17.17 -5.44
N ALA A 317 -14.45 -15.86 -5.71
CA ALA A 317 -13.90 -14.79 -4.89
C ALA A 317 -15.04 -14.01 -4.22
N ASP A 318 -15.29 -14.28 -2.92
CA ASP A 318 -16.33 -13.59 -2.15
C ASP A 318 -15.82 -12.26 -1.59
N THR A 319 -15.55 -11.31 -2.49
CA THR A 319 -15.00 -10.00 -2.15
C THR A 319 -15.91 -9.20 -1.20
N ARG A 320 -17.22 -9.43 -1.26
CA ARG A 320 -18.18 -8.83 -0.34
C ARG A 320 -17.96 -9.33 1.10
N ARG A 321 -17.73 -10.63 1.29
CA ARG A 321 -17.42 -11.23 2.58
C ARG A 321 -16.12 -10.65 3.15
N TRP A 322 -15.06 -10.60 2.35
CA TRP A 322 -13.75 -10.10 2.81
C TRP A 322 -13.82 -8.66 3.33
N VAL A 323 -14.60 -7.80 2.65
CA VAL A 323 -14.85 -6.42 3.10
C VAL A 323 -15.68 -6.40 4.39
N LYS A 324 -16.75 -7.21 4.50
CA LYS A 324 -17.63 -7.20 5.68
C LYS A 324 -16.98 -7.79 6.93
N GLU A 325 -16.13 -8.78 6.76
CA GLU A 325 -15.38 -9.42 7.84
C GLU A 325 -14.09 -8.65 8.20
N GLY A 326 -13.71 -7.64 7.39
CA GLY A 326 -12.52 -6.83 7.65
C GLY A 326 -11.21 -7.60 7.44
N TRP A 327 -11.17 -8.55 6.49
CA TRP A 327 -9.94 -9.30 6.13
C TRP A 327 -9.04 -8.56 5.16
N LEU A 328 -9.33 -7.29 4.91
CA LEU A 328 -8.57 -6.40 4.03
C LEU A 328 -8.46 -5.01 4.66
N ASP A 329 -7.34 -4.32 4.48
CA ASP A 329 -7.21 -2.90 4.78
C ASP A 329 -7.78 -2.03 3.66
N TYR A 330 -7.68 -2.51 2.41
CA TYR A 330 -8.24 -1.81 1.26
C TYR A 330 -8.69 -2.78 0.18
N VAL A 331 -9.63 -2.32 -0.64
CA VAL A 331 -10.09 -2.99 -1.85
C VAL A 331 -10.00 -2.04 -3.04
N THR A 332 -9.51 -2.56 -4.19
CA THR A 332 -9.30 -1.79 -5.42
C THR A 332 -10.02 -2.46 -6.59
N PRO A 333 -11.37 -2.47 -6.64
CA PRO A 333 -12.09 -3.12 -7.73
C PRO A 333 -11.70 -2.54 -9.10
N GLN A 334 -11.51 -3.42 -10.07
CA GLN A 334 -11.14 -3.07 -11.45
C GLN A 334 -12.36 -2.62 -12.23
N LEU A 335 -12.67 -1.30 -12.19
CA LEU A 335 -13.83 -0.73 -12.88
C LEU A 335 -13.44 -0.27 -14.29
N TYR A 336 -13.19 -1.22 -15.17
CA TYR A 336 -12.64 -0.98 -16.52
C TYR A 336 -13.71 -0.72 -17.60
N TRP A 337 -14.86 -0.20 -17.22
CA TRP A 337 -15.95 0.20 -18.10
C TRP A 337 -16.14 1.71 -18.13
N PRO A 338 -16.61 2.26 -19.24
CA PRO A 338 -16.91 3.69 -19.30
C PRO A 338 -18.20 4.02 -18.54
N ILE A 339 -18.39 5.29 -18.26
CA ILE A 339 -19.67 5.80 -17.78
C ILE A 339 -20.73 5.56 -18.84
N GLY A 340 -21.82 4.87 -18.45
CA GLY A 340 -22.95 4.54 -19.33
C GLY A 340 -22.76 3.23 -20.11
N ASP A 341 -21.81 2.36 -19.74
CA ASP A 341 -21.72 1.01 -20.33
C ASP A 341 -22.98 0.20 -19.99
N PRO A 342 -23.66 -0.39 -20.98
CA PRO A 342 -24.95 -1.07 -20.75
C PRO A 342 -24.84 -2.37 -19.94
N ARG A 343 -23.65 -2.98 -19.88
CA ARG A 343 -23.40 -4.23 -19.14
C ARG A 343 -22.92 -3.96 -17.71
N ALA A 344 -22.11 -2.92 -17.54
CA ALA A 344 -21.47 -2.60 -16.27
C ALA A 344 -21.15 -1.09 -16.17
N ASP A 345 -22.18 -0.26 -16.03
CA ASP A 345 -22.00 1.19 -15.93
C ASP A 345 -21.10 1.53 -14.75
N TYR A 346 -20.03 2.27 -15.02
CA TYR A 346 -19.08 2.74 -14.02
C TYR A 346 -19.77 3.43 -12.82
N ARG A 347 -20.82 4.24 -13.05
CA ARG A 347 -21.59 4.90 -11.97
C ARG A 347 -22.24 3.91 -11.03
N THR A 348 -22.86 2.87 -11.61
CA THR A 348 -23.52 1.81 -10.85
C THR A 348 -22.51 1.08 -9.96
N LEU A 349 -21.33 0.79 -10.49
CA LEU A 349 -20.30 0.05 -9.77
C LEU A 349 -19.65 0.89 -8.67
N VAL A 350 -19.33 2.17 -8.92
CA VAL A 350 -18.78 3.05 -7.86
C VAL A 350 -19.79 3.20 -6.72
N ALA A 351 -21.08 3.37 -7.02
CA ALA A 351 -22.13 3.45 -5.99
C ALA A 351 -22.19 2.16 -5.18
N TRP A 352 -22.22 0.99 -5.83
CA TRP A 352 -22.29 -0.31 -5.17
C TRP A 352 -21.10 -0.57 -4.24
N TRP A 353 -19.88 -0.32 -4.73
CA TRP A 353 -18.67 -0.49 -3.93
C TRP A 353 -18.59 0.49 -2.76
N SER A 354 -19.04 1.74 -2.97
CA SER A 354 -19.10 2.75 -1.91
C SER A 354 -20.08 2.35 -0.80
N ASP A 355 -21.24 1.79 -1.18
CA ASP A 355 -22.22 1.29 -0.20
C ASP A 355 -21.69 0.04 0.54
N LEU A 356 -20.95 -0.84 -0.16
CA LEU A 356 -20.37 -2.03 0.43
C LEU A 356 -19.39 -1.71 1.56
N VAL A 357 -18.47 -0.76 1.33
CA VAL A 357 -17.43 -0.41 2.32
C VAL A 357 -17.92 0.51 3.43
N ARG A 358 -19.11 1.11 3.28
CA ARG A 358 -19.65 2.03 4.27
C ARG A 358 -19.77 1.38 5.64
N GLY A 359 -19.20 2.04 6.65
CA GLY A 359 -19.20 1.57 8.04
C GLY A 359 -18.24 0.40 8.31
N THR A 360 -17.40 0.04 7.34
CA THR A 360 -16.28 -0.89 7.54
C THR A 360 -14.96 -0.12 7.73
N GLY A 361 -13.93 -0.79 8.21
CA GLY A 361 -12.56 -0.24 8.26
C GLY A 361 -11.83 -0.29 6.92
N VAL A 362 -12.44 -0.89 5.87
CA VAL A 362 -11.79 -1.14 4.58
C VAL A 362 -11.82 0.11 3.70
N GLN A 363 -10.66 0.54 3.22
CA GLN A 363 -10.55 1.68 2.32
C GLN A 363 -10.87 1.26 0.88
N LEU A 364 -11.66 2.06 0.17
CA LEU A 364 -12.00 1.85 -1.23
C LEU A 364 -11.13 2.73 -2.12
N THR A 365 -10.36 2.11 -3.01
CA THR A 365 -9.73 2.78 -4.16
C THR A 365 -10.30 2.19 -5.44
N ILE A 366 -10.28 2.94 -6.55
CA ILE A 366 -10.85 2.47 -7.81
C ILE A 366 -9.76 2.17 -8.83
N GLY A 367 -9.79 0.96 -9.38
CA GLY A 367 -8.93 0.56 -10.49
C GLY A 367 -9.37 1.21 -11.81
N GLN A 368 -8.45 1.90 -12.47
CA GLN A 368 -8.69 2.70 -13.67
C GLN A 368 -7.99 2.12 -14.90
N ALA A 369 -8.72 1.95 -16.00
CA ALA A 369 -8.23 1.35 -17.25
C ALA A 369 -7.46 2.36 -18.12
N ALA A 370 -6.26 2.75 -17.71
CA ALA A 370 -5.41 3.65 -18.48
C ALA A 370 -5.05 3.07 -19.86
N TYR A 371 -4.92 1.75 -19.98
CA TYR A 371 -4.61 1.05 -21.22
C TYR A 371 -5.67 1.23 -22.31
N ARG A 372 -6.93 1.52 -21.93
CA ARG A 372 -8.03 1.70 -22.86
C ARG A 372 -8.06 3.05 -23.55
N VAL A 373 -7.33 4.04 -23.01
CA VAL A 373 -7.30 5.39 -23.60
C VAL A 373 -6.69 5.33 -25.01
N GLY A 374 -7.42 5.89 -25.99
CA GLY A 374 -7.08 5.80 -27.40
C GLY A 374 -7.86 4.71 -28.17
N GLU A 375 -8.59 3.83 -27.47
CA GLU A 375 -9.54 2.92 -28.10
C GLU A 375 -10.78 3.67 -28.66
N GLY A 376 -11.71 2.97 -29.23
CA GLY A 376 -12.96 3.53 -29.76
C GLY A 376 -13.94 4.02 -28.68
N GLY A 377 -15.06 4.61 -29.11
CA GLY A 377 -16.16 5.00 -28.22
C GLY A 377 -15.76 6.05 -27.19
N ALA A 378 -16.15 5.84 -25.93
CA ALA A 378 -15.87 6.73 -24.80
C ALA A 378 -14.36 6.90 -24.53
N TRP A 379 -13.55 5.90 -24.86
CA TRP A 379 -12.11 5.87 -24.64
C TRP A 379 -11.27 6.59 -25.70
N ARG A 380 -11.91 7.05 -26.79
CA ARG A 380 -11.21 7.72 -27.91
C ARG A 380 -10.41 8.95 -27.46
N ARG A 381 -10.84 9.64 -26.43
CA ARG A 381 -10.24 10.89 -25.93
C ARG A 381 -9.83 10.75 -24.47
N ALA A 382 -8.95 11.63 -24.02
CA ALA A 382 -8.46 11.72 -22.65
C ALA A 382 -9.52 11.92 -21.55
N GLY A 383 -10.74 12.32 -21.92
CA GLY A 383 -11.74 12.82 -20.96
C GLY A 383 -12.44 11.76 -20.12
N GLU A 384 -12.42 10.48 -20.51
CA GLU A 384 -13.18 9.45 -19.78
C GLU A 384 -12.65 9.26 -18.37
N LEU A 385 -11.34 9.05 -18.21
CA LEU A 385 -10.73 8.90 -16.89
C LEU A 385 -10.91 10.16 -16.02
N SER A 386 -10.84 11.36 -16.60
CA SER A 386 -11.11 12.59 -15.84
C SER A 386 -12.56 12.65 -15.35
N ARG A 387 -13.53 12.17 -16.14
CA ARG A 387 -14.94 12.05 -15.69
C ARG A 387 -15.12 11.01 -14.60
N HIS A 388 -14.35 9.89 -14.64
CA HIS A 388 -14.32 8.88 -13.58
C HIS A 388 -13.90 9.52 -12.25
N LEU A 389 -12.79 10.25 -12.23
CA LEU A 389 -12.29 10.89 -11.02
C LEU A 389 -13.24 11.97 -10.49
N ALA A 390 -13.84 12.77 -11.40
CA ALA A 390 -14.85 13.74 -11.02
C ALA A 390 -16.11 13.09 -10.42
N LEU A 391 -16.47 11.90 -10.87
CA LEU A 391 -17.55 11.12 -10.28
C LEU A 391 -17.15 10.56 -8.91
N ASN A 392 -15.95 9.97 -8.80
CA ASN A 392 -15.41 9.40 -7.58
C ASN A 392 -15.38 10.41 -6.43
N ALA A 393 -15.04 11.68 -6.73
CA ALA A 393 -15.04 12.78 -5.76
C ALA A 393 -16.41 13.05 -5.10
N ARG A 394 -17.51 12.50 -5.64
CA ARG A 394 -18.85 12.61 -5.05
C ARG A 394 -19.14 11.52 -4.01
N TYR A 395 -18.26 10.54 -3.89
CA TYR A 395 -18.38 9.42 -2.97
C TYR A 395 -17.30 9.51 -1.89
N PRO A 396 -17.61 9.93 -0.68
CA PRO A 396 -16.62 10.10 0.39
C PRO A 396 -15.92 8.79 0.78
N GLN A 397 -16.51 7.65 0.42
CA GLN A 397 -15.90 6.34 0.64
C GLN A 397 -14.73 6.05 -0.32
N VAL A 398 -14.70 6.70 -1.49
CA VAL A 398 -13.60 6.51 -2.46
C VAL A 398 -12.38 7.29 -1.98
N ARG A 399 -11.33 6.56 -1.65
CA ARG A 399 -10.08 7.10 -1.10
C ARG A 399 -8.96 7.21 -2.13
N GLY A 400 -9.26 7.06 -3.41
CA GLY A 400 -8.30 7.28 -4.48
C GLY A 400 -8.47 6.38 -5.69
N ASP A 401 -7.48 6.45 -6.57
CA ASP A 401 -7.48 5.79 -7.88
C ASP A 401 -6.14 5.13 -8.16
N VAL A 402 -6.16 3.95 -8.79
CA VAL A 402 -4.98 3.21 -9.20
C VAL A 402 -5.08 2.91 -10.70
N PHE A 403 -4.06 3.22 -11.47
CA PHE A 403 -4.07 3.16 -12.93
C PHE A 403 -3.35 1.93 -13.47
N PHE A 404 -4.03 1.16 -14.30
CA PHE A 404 -3.46 0.03 -15.01
C PHE A 404 -3.17 0.42 -16.48
N SER A 405 -1.90 0.53 -16.92
CA SER A 405 -0.68 0.26 -16.18
C SER A 405 0.31 1.43 -16.22
N ALA A 406 1.45 1.27 -15.59
CA ALA A 406 2.51 2.28 -15.54
C ALA A 406 3.05 2.66 -16.93
N ALA A 407 3.18 1.69 -17.86
CA ALA A 407 3.56 1.97 -19.24
C ALA A 407 2.54 2.84 -19.96
N ASP A 408 1.25 2.64 -19.70
CA ASP A 408 0.19 3.43 -20.31
C ASP A 408 0.16 4.87 -19.75
N VAL A 409 0.39 5.03 -18.44
CA VAL A 409 0.55 6.36 -17.83
C VAL A 409 1.75 7.08 -18.42
N ALA A 410 2.90 6.40 -18.56
CA ALA A 410 4.11 6.96 -19.17
C ALA A 410 3.91 7.31 -20.65
N ALA A 411 3.17 6.51 -21.39
CA ALA A 411 2.86 6.74 -22.80
C ALA A 411 1.94 7.96 -23.02
N ASN A 412 1.17 8.35 -21.98
CA ASN A 412 0.27 9.52 -22.01
C ASN A 412 -0.59 9.59 -23.27
N ARG A 413 -1.15 8.45 -23.70
CA ARG A 413 -1.95 8.37 -24.93
C ARG A 413 -3.07 9.40 -24.93
N ALA A 414 -3.32 10.05 -26.06
CA ALA A 414 -4.27 11.15 -26.22
C ALA A 414 -4.13 12.28 -25.16
N GLY A 415 -3.02 12.37 -24.44
CA GLY A 415 -2.77 13.38 -23.41
C GLY A 415 -3.52 13.16 -22.09
N PHE A 416 -3.97 11.91 -21.79
CA PHE A 416 -4.82 11.67 -20.62
C PHE A 416 -4.11 11.90 -19.29
N ALA A 417 -2.82 11.53 -19.18
CA ALA A 417 -2.07 11.74 -17.96
C ALA A 417 -1.87 13.24 -17.67
N ALA A 418 -1.52 14.01 -18.68
CA ALA A 418 -1.45 15.48 -18.58
C ALA A 418 -2.80 16.09 -18.16
N LYS A 419 -3.90 15.60 -18.76
CA LYS A 419 -5.25 16.06 -18.39
C LYS A 419 -5.59 15.70 -16.93
N LEU A 420 -5.35 14.48 -16.48
CA LEU A 420 -5.57 14.08 -15.07
C LEU A 420 -4.74 14.94 -14.12
N ARG A 421 -3.48 15.22 -14.51
CA ARG A 421 -2.59 16.07 -13.73
C ARG A 421 -3.13 17.50 -13.59
N ALA A 422 -3.68 18.05 -14.65
CA ALA A 422 -4.27 19.39 -14.65
C ALA A 422 -5.62 19.43 -13.89
N ASP A 423 -6.51 18.47 -14.16
CA ASP A 423 -7.88 18.50 -13.65
C ASP A 423 -7.97 18.10 -12.17
N HIS A 424 -7.16 17.10 -11.71
CA HIS A 424 -7.34 16.45 -10.41
C HIS A 424 -6.09 16.42 -9.53
N TYR A 425 -4.89 16.39 -10.11
CA TYR A 425 -3.65 16.20 -9.36
C TYR A 425 -2.76 17.43 -9.37
N GLY A 426 -3.37 18.60 -9.44
CA GLY A 426 -2.70 19.92 -9.42
C GLY A 426 -1.82 20.15 -8.19
N ARG A 427 -2.10 19.49 -7.07
CA ARG A 427 -1.35 19.55 -5.80
C ARG A 427 -0.98 18.15 -5.31
N PRO A 428 0.05 17.99 -4.45
CA PRO A 428 0.31 16.74 -3.74
C PRO A 428 -0.90 16.31 -2.90
N ALA A 429 -0.95 15.04 -2.52
CA ALA A 429 -1.90 14.50 -1.56
C ALA A 429 -1.17 13.56 -0.60
N LEU A 430 -1.57 13.58 0.66
CA LEU A 430 -1.19 12.58 1.63
C LEU A 430 -2.03 11.31 1.46
N LEU A 431 -1.51 10.19 1.94
CA LEU A 431 -2.28 8.97 2.00
C LEU A 431 -3.35 9.03 3.10
N PRO A 432 -4.49 8.37 2.91
CA PRO A 432 -5.50 8.27 3.95
C PRO A 432 -4.97 7.48 5.15
N PRO A 433 -5.20 7.92 6.39
CA PRO A 433 -4.78 7.17 7.57
C PRO A 433 -5.55 5.86 7.67
N ALA A 434 -4.88 4.81 8.16
CA ALA A 434 -5.54 3.57 8.51
C ALA A 434 -6.43 3.78 9.76
N PRO A 435 -7.52 3.01 9.93
CA PRO A 435 -8.36 3.09 11.12
C PRO A 435 -7.59 2.76 12.41
N GLY A 436 -7.92 3.48 13.48
CA GLY A 436 -7.29 3.30 14.80
C GLY A 436 -5.84 3.76 14.86
N GLY A 437 -5.27 3.79 16.06
CA GLY A 437 -3.91 4.26 16.32
C GLY A 437 -3.85 5.71 16.82
N ALA A 438 -2.65 6.12 17.23
CA ALA A 438 -2.37 7.47 17.70
C ALA A 438 -1.36 8.14 16.78
N ALA A 439 -1.51 9.44 16.58
CA ALA A 439 -0.56 10.24 15.82
C ALA A 439 0.84 10.19 16.48
N PRO A 440 1.93 10.23 15.69
CA PRO A 440 3.27 10.32 16.25
C PRO A 440 3.49 11.67 16.94
N PRO A 441 4.55 11.81 17.80
CA PRO A 441 4.92 13.08 18.38
C PRO A 441 5.21 14.16 17.32
N GLY A 442 5.00 15.43 17.67
CA GLY A 442 5.29 16.55 16.79
C GLY A 442 6.78 16.66 16.43
N VAL A 443 7.04 17.20 15.26
CA VAL A 443 8.41 17.40 14.74
C VAL A 443 9.15 18.47 15.54
N ARG A 444 10.47 18.29 15.74
CA ARG A 444 11.32 19.22 16.47
C ARG A 444 12.40 19.85 15.59
N ASN A 445 12.86 21.02 16.00
CA ASN A 445 14.00 21.73 15.37
C ASN A 445 13.76 22.03 13.89
N VAL A 446 12.56 22.51 13.56
CA VAL A 446 12.28 22.96 12.20
C VAL A 446 12.99 24.28 11.93
N THR A 447 13.74 24.34 10.86
CA THR A 447 14.43 25.52 10.36
C THR A 447 14.08 25.76 8.89
N ALA A 448 14.06 27.02 8.49
CA ALA A 448 13.93 27.42 7.09
C ALA A 448 15.00 28.48 6.82
N VAL A 449 15.78 28.29 5.77
CA VAL A 449 16.85 29.20 5.37
C VAL A 449 16.82 29.39 3.85
N PRO A 450 17.24 30.56 3.33
CA PRO A 450 17.45 30.72 1.89
C PRO A 450 18.38 29.61 1.39
N ALA A 451 18.09 29.07 0.20
CA ALA A 451 19.00 28.09 -0.43
C ALA A 451 20.22 28.82 -1.02
N GLU A 452 21.32 28.08 -1.29
CA GLU A 452 22.49 28.62 -2.01
C GLU A 452 22.17 29.04 -3.44
N GLY A 453 21.02 28.60 -3.98
CA GLY A 453 20.40 28.96 -5.24
C GLY A 453 18.95 29.36 -5.03
N PRO A 454 18.12 29.41 -6.08
CA PRO A 454 16.72 29.77 -5.94
C PRO A 454 15.99 28.84 -4.96
N GLY A 455 15.16 29.42 -4.08
CA GLY A 455 14.30 28.65 -3.17
C GLY A 455 14.62 28.81 -1.70
N VAL A 456 13.97 27.95 -0.89
CA VAL A 456 14.11 27.88 0.55
C VAL A 456 14.39 26.42 0.96
N ARG A 457 15.42 26.21 1.76
CA ARG A 457 15.72 24.92 2.36
C ARG A 457 15.03 24.82 3.73
N VAL A 458 14.16 23.83 3.88
CA VAL A 458 13.48 23.51 5.14
C VAL A 458 14.08 22.22 5.69
N GLN A 459 14.48 22.22 6.97
CA GLN A 459 15.11 21.07 7.62
C GLN A 459 14.53 20.85 9.01
N TRP A 460 14.60 19.61 9.50
CA TRP A 460 14.13 19.20 10.83
C TRP A 460 14.87 17.96 11.33
N ARG A 461 14.69 17.69 12.61
CA ARG A 461 15.20 16.44 13.19
C ARG A 461 14.22 15.30 12.90
N THR A 462 14.71 14.23 12.26
CA THR A 462 13.94 12.98 12.06
C THR A 462 13.70 12.26 13.38
N GLN A 463 12.67 11.43 13.42
CA GLN A 463 12.30 10.64 14.59
C GLN A 463 11.88 9.22 14.16
N ASP A 464 12.21 8.20 14.98
CA ASP A 464 11.99 6.77 14.65
C ASP A 464 10.50 6.40 14.54
N SER A 465 9.62 7.19 15.20
CA SER A 465 8.17 7.00 15.12
C SER A 465 7.54 7.52 13.83
N ALA A 466 8.29 8.23 12.97
CA ALA A 466 7.82 8.77 11.72
C ALA A 466 8.33 7.96 10.53
N ALA A 467 7.43 7.62 9.60
CA ALA A 467 7.77 7.04 8.31
C ALA A 467 8.04 8.11 7.25
N SER A 468 7.32 9.22 7.33
CA SER A 468 7.48 10.37 6.43
C SER A 468 7.07 11.68 7.12
N TYR A 469 7.25 12.79 6.41
CA TYR A 469 6.96 14.14 6.91
C TYR A 469 6.21 14.92 5.84
N ALA A 470 5.15 15.62 6.24
CA ALA A 470 4.46 16.56 5.38
C ALA A 470 4.93 17.98 5.65
N VAL A 471 5.19 18.72 4.57
CA VAL A 471 5.63 20.12 4.63
C VAL A 471 4.55 20.99 4.02
N TYR A 472 4.11 21.97 4.78
CA TYR A 472 3.08 22.93 4.38
C TYR A 472 3.70 24.32 4.28
N ARG A 473 3.26 25.10 3.30
CA ARG A 473 3.74 26.46 3.05
C ARG A 473 2.62 27.49 3.07
N VAL A 474 2.89 28.61 3.68
CA VAL A 474 2.03 29.81 3.69
C VAL A 474 2.85 31.01 3.19
N ASP A 475 2.26 31.82 2.35
CA ASP A 475 2.89 33.06 1.89
C ASP A 475 2.95 34.10 3.03
N GLY A 476 4.07 34.79 3.14
CA GLY A 476 4.32 35.78 4.19
C GLY A 476 4.65 35.16 5.55
N THR A 477 4.54 36.00 6.60
CA THR A 477 4.75 35.60 8.00
C THR A 477 3.46 35.03 8.57
N GLY A 478 3.45 33.72 8.83
CA GLY A 478 2.35 33.04 9.49
C GLY A 478 2.49 32.98 11.01
N PRO A 479 1.43 32.62 11.74
CA PRO A 479 1.49 32.42 13.19
C PRO A 479 2.42 31.28 13.57
N ALA A 480 2.94 31.27 14.80
CA ALA A 480 3.83 30.21 15.28
C ALA A 480 3.19 28.82 15.19
N CYS A 481 1.88 28.72 15.40
CA CYS A 481 1.07 27.53 15.21
C CYS A 481 -0.12 27.87 14.32
N ALA A 482 -0.34 27.06 13.26
CA ALA A 482 -1.55 27.14 12.43
C ALA A 482 -2.03 25.73 12.11
N PRO A 483 -3.35 25.53 11.94
CA PRO A 483 -3.87 24.29 11.39
C PRO A 483 -3.28 24.04 10.01
N VAL A 484 -2.76 22.86 9.79
CA VAL A 484 -2.32 22.45 8.45
C VAL A 484 -3.54 22.24 7.57
N ARG A 485 -3.45 22.75 6.35
CA ARG A 485 -4.53 22.69 5.37
C ARG A 485 -4.01 22.00 4.12
N PRO A 486 -4.83 21.13 3.52
CA PRO A 486 -4.45 20.38 2.32
C PRO A 486 -4.03 21.28 1.15
N ASP A 487 -4.68 22.43 0.99
CA ASP A 487 -4.36 23.41 -0.05
C ASP A 487 -2.99 24.10 0.15
N ARG A 488 -2.33 23.87 1.28
CA ARG A 488 -0.99 24.37 1.63
C ARG A 488 0.09 23.29 1.58
N LEU A 489 -0.27 22.03 1.32
CA LEU A 489 0.68 20.94 1.22
C LEU A 489 1.65 21.19 0.06
N LEU A 490 2.93 21.34 0.40
CA LEU A 490 4.02 21.54 -0.54
C LEU A 490 4.62 20.21 -1.00
N ALA A 491 4.94 19.35 -0.04
CA ALA A 491 5.60 18.08 -0.27
C ALA A 491 5.35 17.07 0.86
N SER A 492 5.50 15.79 0.55
CA SER A 492 5.72 14.70 1.50
C SER A 492 7.09 14.09 1.22
N VAL A 493 7.86 13.77 2.27
CA VAL A 493 9.22 13.22 2.13
C VAL A 493 9.57 12.28 3.30
N ARG A 494 10.39 11.27 3.06
CA ARG A 494 10.88 10.35 4.11
C ARG A 494 12.13 10.84 4.84
N GLY A 495 12.76 11.95 4.40
CA GLY A 495 13.98 12.50 4.98
C GLY A 495 13.76 13.69 5.93
N GLY A 496 14.85 14.20 6.51
CA GLY A 496 14.86 15.34 7.45
C GLY A 496 14.92 16.73 6.79
N GLY A 497 14.54 16.87 5.52
CA GLY A 497 14.53 18.16 4.86
C GLY A 497 14.01 18.13 3.43
N VAL A 498 13.65 19.31 2.93
CA VAL A 498 13.19 19.53 1.55
C VAL A 498 13.70 20.87 1.02
N LEU A 499 13.94 20.96 -0.27
CA LEU A 499 14.16 22.21 -0.98
C LEU A 499 12.82 22.66 -1.61
N ASP A 500 12.32 23.79 -1.16
CA ASP A 500 11.23 24.46 -1.85
C ASP A 500 11.78 25.30 -3.01
N ALA A 501 12.01 24.66 -4.15
CA ALA A 501 12.46 25.31 -5.38
C ALA A 501 11.38 26.20 -6.04
N THR A 502 10.16 26.22 -5.49
CA THR A 502 9.05 27.05 -5.99
C THR A 502 8.89 28.38 -5.24
N ALA A 503 9.72 28.61 -4.21
CA ALA A 503 9.76 29.88 -3.49
C ALA A 503 10.35 30.96 -4.39
N GLU A 504 9.57 32.04 -4.60
CA GLU A 504 9.97 33.15 -5.47
C GLU A 504 11.01 34.05 -4.78
N PRO A 505 12.05 34.48 -5.49
CA PRO A 505 13.07 35.37 -4.92
C PRO A 505 12.48 36.61 -4.26
N GLY A 506 13.01 36.98 -3.09
CA GLY A 506 12.59 38.14 -2.32
C GLY A 506 11.25 37.98 -1.58
N ARG A 507 10.52 36.87 -1.76
CA ARG A 507 9.28 36.62 -1.03
C ARG A 507 9.53 35.85 0.25
N THR A 508 8.79 36.21 1.29
CA THR A 508 8.82 35.52 2.60
C THR A 508 7.77 34.43 2.63
N TYR A 509 8.14 33.27 3.19
CA TYR A 509 7.28 32.10 3.36
C TYR A 509 7.42 31.54 4.77
N THR A 510 6.32 31.01 5.29
CA THR A 510 6.30 30.29 6.57
C THR A 510 5.98 28.81 6.32
N TYR A 511 6.77 27.93 6.94
CA TYR A 511 6.68 26.50 6.77
C TYR A 511 6.26 25.81 8.07
N TYR A 512 5.38 24.84 7.94
CA TYR A 512 4.94 23.94 9.01
C TYR A 512 5.29 22.52 8.60
N VAL A 513 5.78 21.72 9.55
CA VAL A 513 6.16 20.33 9.30
C VAL A 513 5.44 19.44 10.28
N THR A 514 4.84 18.36 9.77
CA THR A 514 4.22 17.32 10.56
C THR A 514 4.92 15.97 10.30
N ALA A 515 4.84 15.06 11.25
CA ALA A 515 5.29 13.68 11.09
C ALA A 515 4.12 12.78 10.78
N LEU A 516 4.33 11.79 9.92
CA LEU A 516 3.37 10.73 9.61
C LEU A 516 3.97 9.39 10.04
N ASP A 517 3.19 8.58 10.76
CA ASP A 517 3.57 7.20 11.07
C ASP A 517 3.38 6.27 9.85
N ARG A 518 3.71 4.98 10.01
CA ARG A 518 3.53 3.97 8.95
C ARG A 518 2.05 3.68 8.62
N ARG A 519 1.11 4.20 9.40
CA ARG A 519 -0.34 4.11 9.19
C ARG A 519 -0.94 5.45 8.73
N HIS A 520 -0.09 6.43 8.41
CA HIS A 520 -0.43 7.78 7.94
C HIS A 520 -1.20 8.65 8.95
N HIS A 521 -1.11 8.34 10.25
CA HIS A 521 -1.58 9.27 11.27
C HIS A 521 -0.62 10.45 11.32
N GLU A 522 -1.17 11.66 11.33
CA GLU A 522 -0.41 12.88 11.25
C GLU A 522 -0.29 13.57 12.61
N SER A 523 0.93 13.94 12.99
CA SER A 523 1.21 14.68 14.22
C SER A 523 0.63 16.09 14.19
N ALA A 524 0.58 16.73 15.36
CA ALA A 524 0.50 18.19 15.42
C ALA A 524 1.64 18.83 14.60
N PRO A 525 1.41 20.00 13.96
CA PRO A 525 2.47 20.71 13.27
C PRO A 525 3.53 21.19 14.23
N ALA A 526 4.79 21.20 13.79
CA ALA A 526 5.86 21.86 14.50
C ALA A 526 5.62 23.37 14.54
N ARG A 527 6.29 24.05 15.48
CA ARG A 527 6.36 25.51 15.46
C ARG A 527 6.95 25.96 14.11
N ALA A 528 6.30 26.97 13.52
CA ALA A 528 6.65 27.45 12.20
C ALA A 528 8.09 27.97 12.10
N ALA A 529 8.70 27.75 10.94
CA ALA A 529 9.93 28.38 10.52
C ALA A 529 9.66 29.31 9.34
N THR A 530 10.20 30.54 9.37
CA THR A 530 9.97 31.56 8.34
C THR A 530 11.29 31.93 7.67
N ALA A 531 11.29 32.02 6.35
CA ALA A 531 12.45 32.47 5.58
C ALA A 531 12.02 33.30 4.37
N THR A 532 12.88 34.22 3.95
CA THR A 532 12.77 34.93 2.67
C THR A 532 13.65 34.21 1.65
N ALA A 533 13.10 33.87 0.48
CA ALA A 533 13.86 33.23 -0.57
C ALA A 533 14.97 34.14 -1.10
N ALA A 534 16.16 33.57 -1.35
CA ALA A 534 17.28 34.32 -1.90
C ALA A 534 16.96 34.87 -3.28
N HIS A 535 17.51 36.06 -3.58
CA HIS A 535 17.64 36.53 -4.95
C HIS A 535 18.72 35.65 -5.62
N GLY A 536 18.38 34.96 -6.71
CA GLY A 536 19.29 34.12 -7.44
C GLY A 536 20.41 34.91 -8.16
#